data_a115526278b5135f8036bdae11cd4a1e
#
_entry.id   a115526278b5135f8036bdae11cd4a1e
#
_cell.length_a   1.000
_cell.length_b   1.000
_cell.length_c   1.000
_cell.angle_alpha   90.00
_cell.angle_beta   90.00
_cell.angle_gamma   90.00
#
_symmetry.space_group_name_H-M   'P 1'
#
loop_
_entity.id
_entity.type
_entity.pdbx_description
1 polymer ?
#
loop_
_entity_poly.entity_id
_entity_poly.type
_entity_poly.pdbx_seq_one_letter_code
_entity_poly.pdbx_strand_id
1 'polypeptide(L)'
;MTAAPTQFDRRAFLRRAALALPGAMISPHLADAVAPGPRPVTDLRYIARAMPLRRRHEWTRIQPVPERLRVATRNRYSQITLHHIGYDIVTAKTEEEVVRVLDGVLGGHLRRNFGDIGYHFLIDYTGRVWEGRSLAYWGAHVSGHNERNLGIVLLGNFERQRPSAAQLDAMVKLTHLVRHQYRIPQGSIYGHIDLGQTLCPGRYLYPKVQRLNQLA
;
A
#
# COMPACT_ATOMS: atom_id res chain seq x y z
N MET A 1 -38.10 -50.84 -39.38
CA MET A 1 -37.54 -51.91 -38.54
C MET A 1 -36.26 -51.32 -37.91
N THR A 2 -36.36 -50.85 -36.70
CA THR A 2 -35.33 -50.12 -35.97
C THR A 2 -34.79 -51.03 -34.87
N ALA A 3 -33.50 -51.31 -34.90
CA ALA A 3 -32.81 -52.06 -33.85
C ALA A 3 -32.37 -51.14 -32.72
N ALA A 4 -32.68 -51.51 -31.49
CA ALA A 4 -32.30 -50.80 -30.27
C ALA A 4 -30.84 -51.10 -29.88
N PRO A 5 -30.12 -50.18 -29.22
CA PRO A 5 -28.76 -50.40 -28.77
C PRO A 5 -28.69 -51.19 -27.45
N THR A 6 -27.74 -52.11 -27.39
CA THR A 6 -27.47 -53.01 -26.29
C THR A 6 -26.86 -52.28 -25.08
N GLN A 7 -27.37 -52.64 -23.92
CA GLN A 7 -26.99 -52.15 -22.59
C GLN A 7 -25.57 -52.61 -22.21
N PHE A 8 -24.70 -51.64 -21.83
CA PHE A 8 -23.33 -51.91 -21.36
C PHE A 8 -23.37 -52.35 -19.89
N ASP A 9 -23.03 -53.58 -19.60
CA ASP A 9 -22.97 -54.18 -18.27
C ASP A 9 -21.73 -53.74 -17.51
N ARG A 10 -21.92 -52.89 -16.49
CA ARG A 10 -20.83 -52.30 -15.65
C ARG A 10 -20.26 -53.27 -14.60
N ARG A 11 -20.73 -54.51 -14.53
CA ARG A 11 -20.30 -55.47 -13.48
C ARG A 11 -19.22 -56.43 -13.91
N ALA A 12 -18.80 -56.45 -15.17
CA ALA A 12 -17.79 -57.37 -15.68
C ALA A 12 -16.34 -56.86 -15.61
N PHE A 13 -16.08 -55.63 -15.15
CA PHE A 13 -14.72 -55.02 -15.20
C PHE A 13 -13.95 -55.09 -13.88
N LEU A 14 -14.48 -55.69 -12.81
CA LEU A 14 -13.85 -55.70 -11.50
C LEU A 14 -13.28 -57.08 -11.04
N ARG A 15 -12.96 -57.99 -11.97
CA ARG A 15 -12.28 -59.23 -11.59
C ARG A 15 -11.14 -59.52 -12.55
N ARG A 16 -9.98 -58.92 -12.38
CA ARG A 16 -8.64 -59.46 -12.69
C ARG A 16 -7.56 -58.42 -12.42
N ALA A 17 -6.68 -58.82 -11.55
CA ALA A 17 -5.27 -58.48 -11.39
C ALA A 17 -4.92 -57.94 -9.98
N ALA A 18 -4.89 -58.88 -9.04
CA ALA A 18 -3.94 -58.80 -7.94
C ALA A 18 -2.68 -59.49 -8.39
N LEU A 19 -1.68 -58.76 -8.81
CA LEU A 19 -0.28 -59.22 -8.93
C LEU A 19 0.56 -58.25 -8.08
N ALA A 20 1.06 -58.78 -6.96
CA ALA A 20 2.00 -58.11 -6.10
C ALA A 20 3.33 -57.93 -6.86
N LEU A 21 3.81 -56.67 -6.92
CA LEU A 21 5.18 -56.33 -7.26
C LEU A 21 5.92 -55.84 -6.01
N PRO A 22 7.22 -56.21 -5.87
CA PRO A 22 7.98 -55.97 -4.65
C PRO A 22 8.37 -54.50 -4.50
N GLY A 23 8.34 -54.07 -3.25
CA GLY A 23 8.88 -52.86 -2.62
C GLY A 23 9.70 -51.90 -3.49
N ALA A 24 9.04 -50.86 -4.01
CA ALA A 24 9.74 -49.64 -4.32
C ALA A 24 9.82 -48.80 -3.05
N MET A 25 11.02 -48.61 -2.51
CA MET A 25 11.30 -47.63 -1.47
C MET A 25 10.93 -46.25 -2.03
N ILE A 26 9.88 -45.69 -1.49
CA ILE A 26 9.52 -44.29 -1.74
C ILE A 26 10.57 -43.44 -0.99
N SER A 27 11.55 -42.94 -1.73
CA SER A 27 12.42 -41.88 -1.23
C SER A 27 11.51 -40.74 -0.77
N PRO A 28 11.74 -40.17 0.42
CA PRO A 28 11.04 -38.97 0.78
C PRO A 28 11.43 -37.89 -0.24
N HIS A 29 10.54 -37.58 -1.17
CA HIS A 29 10.69 -36.37 -1.96
C HIS A 29 10.93 -35.24 -0.99
N LEU A 30 12.13 -34.62 -1.07
CA LEU A 30 12.34 -33.28 -0.57
C LEU A 30 11.15 -32.48 -1.09
N ALA A 31 10.26 -32.09 -0.17
CA ALA A 31 9.25 -31.10 -0.47
C ALA A 31 10.06 -29.90 -0.97
N ASP A 32 10.00 -29.64 -2.26
CA ASP A 32 10.54 -28.43 -2.86
C ASP A 32 10.00 -27.29 -2.00
N ALA A 33 10.89 -26.67 -1.24
CA ALA A 33 10.56 -25.49 -0.47
C ALA A 33 10.19 -24.44 -1.52
N VAL A 34 8.89 -24.34 -1.81
CA VAL A 34 8.36 -23.30 -2.68
C VAL A 34 8.90 -21.99 -2.10
N ALA A 35 9.76 -21.35 -2.88
CA ALA A 35 10.31 -20.07 -2.48
C ALA A 35 9.14 -19.18 -2.04
N PRO A 36 9.21 -18.53 -0.87
CA PRO A 36 8.09 -17.76 -0.38
C PRO A 36 7.68 -16.78 -1.47
N GLY A 37 6.45 -16.91 -1.94
CA GLY A 37 5.88 -16.04 -2.95
C GLY A 37 6.04 -14.57 -2.55
N PRO A 38 5.91 -13.61 -3.47
CA PRO A 38 6.09 -12.19 -3.16
C PRO A 38 5.22 -11.84 -1.95
N ARG A 39 5.88 -11.27 -0.91
CA ARG A 39 5.21 -10.90 0.35
C ARG A 39 3.99 -10.02 0.06
N PRO A 40 2.88 -10.23 0.79
CA PRO A 40 1.72 -9.37 0.64
C PRO A 40 2.13 -7.90 0.74
N VAL A 41 1.63 -7.06 -0.12
CA VAL A 41 1.88 -5.61 -0.16
C VAL A 41 1.54 -4.93 1.17
N THR A 42 0.66 -5.53 1.94
CA THR A 42 0.25 -5.08 3.27
C THR A 42 1.28 -5.36 4.38
N ASP A 43 2.37 -6.08 4.09
CA ASP A 43 3.41 -6.34 5.08
C ASP A 43 4.31 -5.11 5.28
N LEU A 44 4.04 -4.33 6.30
CA LEU A 44 4.80 -3.13 6.64
C LEU A 44 5.98 -3.39 7.59
N ARG A 45 6.31 -4.66 7.90
CA ARG A 45 7.42 -4.99 8.82
C ARG A 45 8.76 -4.43 8.35
N TYR A 46 8.97 -4.34 7.04
CA TYR A 46 10.20 -3.77 6.48
C TYR A 46 10.33 -2.26 6.77
N ILE A 47 9.21 -1.51 6.76
CA ILE A 47 9.21 -0.10 7.16
C ILE A 47 9.41 0.02 8.67
N ALA A 48 8.65 -0.74 9.47
CA ALA A 48 8.73 -0.69 10.92
C ALA A 48 10.11 -1.05 11.50
N ARG A 49 10.89 -1.87 10.78
CA ARG A 49 12.28 -2.18 11.14
C ARG A 49 13.25 -1.04 10.83
N ALA A 50 12.93 -0.23 9.85
CA ALA A 50 13.82 0.81 9.34
C ALA A 50 13.55 2.19 9.95
N MET A 51 12.31 2.45 10.41
CA MET A 51 11.91 3.75 10.95
C MET A 51 10.70 3.64 11.87
N PRO A 52 10.46 4.64 12.75
CA PRO A 52 9.27 4.67 13.61
C PRO A 52 7.98 4.68 12.76
N LEU A 53 7.23 3.59 12.82
CA LEU A 53 5.95 3.43 12.16
C LEU A 53 4.86 3.21 13.19
N ARG A 54 3.87 4.10 13.23
CA ARG A 54 2.62 3.92 14.00
C ARG A 54 1.60 3.24 13.13
N ARG A 55 1.11 2.08 13.58
CA ARG A 55 0.12 1.30 12.84
C ARG A 55 -1.26 1.93 12.95
N ARG A 56 -2.10 1.70 11.96
CA ARG A 56 -3.44 2.29 11.92
C ARG A 56 -4.25 2.08 13.20
N HIS A 57 -4.24 0.87 13.75
CA HIS A 57 -5.00 0.53 14.95
C HIS A 57 -4.52 1.23 16.24
N GLU A 58 -3.32 1.84 16.21
CA GLU A 58 -2.77 2.59 17.33
C GLU A 58 -3.35 4.01 17.42
N TRP A 59 -3.86 4.56 16.30
CA TRP A 59 -4.34 5.94 16.28
C TRP A 59 -5.84 6.11 15.97
N THR A 60 -6.51 5.10 15.39
CA THR A 60 -7.95 5.17 15.12
C THR A 60 -8.66 3.83 15.27
N ARG A 61 -9.92 3.88 15.72
CA ARG A 61 -10.84 2.72 15.75
C ARG A 61 -11.84 2.76 14.59
N ILE A 62 -11.86 3.85 13.84
CA ILE A 62 -12.75 4.00 12.67
C ILE A 62 -12.33 2.99 11.62
N GLN A 63 -13.27 2.12 11.23
CA GLN A 63 -13.04 1.14 10.19
C GLN A 63 -13.22 1.77 8.80
N PRO A 64 -12.44 1.35 7.80
CA PRO A 64 -12.69 1.68 6.42
C PRO A 64 -14.07 1.19 5.96
N VAL A 65 -14.66 1.85 4.97
CA VAL A 65 -15.91 1.45 4.31
C VAL A 65 -15.56 0.68 3.04
N PRO A 66 -15.53 -0.66 3.05
CA PRO A 66 -14.93 -1.47 1.98
C PRO A 66 -15.59 -1.24 0.62
N GLU A 67 -16.90 -1.00 0.59
CA GLU A 67 -17.70 -0.81 -0.63
C GLU A 67 -17.30 0.46 -1.41
N ARG A 68 -16.59 1.37 -0.74
CA ARG A 68 -16.07 2.63 -1.32
C ARG A 68 -14.60 2.55 -1.68
N LEU A 69 -13.93 1.43 -1.42
CA LEU A 69 -12.52 1.24 -1.68
C LEU A 69 -12.29 0.44 -2.97
N ARG A 70 -11.31 0.84 -3.73
CA ARG A 70 -10.86 0.10 -4.90
C ARG A 70 -9.67 -0.76 -4.54
N VAL A 71 -9.79 -2.08 -4.71
CA VAL A 71 -8.70 -3.01 -4.44
C VAL A 71 -7.52 -2.74 -5.37
N ALA A 72 -6.33 -2.65 -4.82
CA ALA A 72 -5.10 -2.55 -5.59
C ALA A 72 -4.79 -3.90 -6.24
N THR A 73 -5.22 -4.07 -7.50
CA THR A 73 -5.00 -5.30 -8.25
C THR A 73 -3.51 -5.56 -8.43
N ARG A 74 -3.08 -6.79 -8.14
CA ARG A 74 -1.71 -7.28 -8.32
C ARG A 74 -0.63 -6.51 -7.57
N ASN A 75 -1.00 -5.78 -6.52
CA ASN A 75 -0.05 -5.17 -5.57
C ASN A 75 1.10 -4.39 -6.23
N ARG A 76 0.83 -3.67 -7.32
CA ARG A 76 1.87 -2.97 -8.08
C ARG A 76 1.65 -1.47 -8.02
N TYR A 77 2.37 -0.82 -7.13
CA TYR A 77 2.58 0.61 -7.22
C TYR A 77 3.64 0.90 -8.27
N SER A 78 3.43 1.91 -9.11
CA SER A 78 4.36 2.32 -10.17
C SER A 78 4.81 3.76 -10.02
N GLN A 79 4.18 4.50 -9.09
CA GLN A 79 4.52 5.89 -8.80
C GLN A 79 4.22 6.25 -7.34
N ILE A 80 4.83 7.32 -6.88
CA ILE A 80 4.61 7.90 -5.56
C ILE A 80 4.22 9.35 -5.74
N THR A 81 3.19 9.80 -5.04
CA THR A 81 2.85 11.22 -4.97
C THR A 81 3.00 11.74 -3.56
N LEU A 82 3.75 12.83 -3.44
CA LEU A 82 4.01 13.54 -2.20
C LEU A 82 3.04 14.72 -2.07
N HIS A 83 2.50 14.88 -0.87
CA HIS A 83 1.48 15.85 -0.55
C HIS A 83 1.80 16.63 0.72
N HIS A 84 1.13 17.74 0.90
CA HIS A 84 0.88 18.35 2.19
C HIS A 84 -0.63 18.29 2.52
N ILE A 85 -1.01 18.45 3.79
CA ILE A 85 -2.44 18.55 4.13
C ILE A 85 -3.04 19.91 3.75
N GLY A 86 -2.23 20.97 3.73
CA GLY A 86 -2.57 22.26 3.12
C GLY A 86 -3.54 23.18 3.90
N TYR A 87 -4.15 22.71 5.00
CA TYR A 87 -5.11 23.50 5.75
C TYR A 87 -4.42 24.53 6.64
N ASP A 88 -3.77 24.08 7.71
CA ASP A 88 -3.15 24.92 8.72
C ASP A 88 -1.67 24.61 8.92
N ILE A 89 -0.97 25.51 9.61
CA ILE A 89 0.36 25.26 10.13
C ILE A 89 0.25 24.16 11.18
N VAL A 90 1.05 23.10 11.04
CA VAL A 90 1.07 21.97 11.97
C VAL A 90 2.48 21.80 12.50
N THR A 91 2.61 21.91 13.82
CA THR A 91 3.85 21.69 14.57
C THR A 91 3.63 20.73 15.75
N ALA A 92 2.59 19.91 15.66
CA ALA A 92 2.22 18.90 16.65
C ALA A 92 3.40 17.95 16.92
N LYS A 93 3.74 17.77 18.20
CA LYS A 93 4.90 16.96 18.63
C LYS A 93 4.50 15.75 19.44
N THR A 94 3.45 15.85 20.25
CA THR A 94 2.94 14.69 21.00
C THR A 94 2.08 13.81 20.11
N GLU A 95 1.94 12.54 20.47
CA GLU A 95 1.11 11.60 19.70
C GLU A 95 -0.36 12.02 19.73
N GLU A 96 -0.84 12.49 20.86
CA GLU A 96 -2.23 12.97 21.03
C GLU A 96 -2.55 14.18 20.15
N GLU A 97 -1.60 15.11 20.02
CA GLU A 97 -1.76 16.25 19.12
C GLU A 97 -1.81 15.79 17.66
N VAL A 98 -0.93 14.87 17.27
CA VAL A 98 -0.89 14.31 15.92
C VAL A 98 -2.16 13.54 15.62
N VAL A 99 -2.63 12.69 16.55
CA VAL A 99 -3.88 11.92 16.37
C VAL A 99 -5.06 12.85 16.11
N ARG A 100 -5.17 13.99 16.81
CA ARG A 100 -6.23 14.99 16.51
C ARG A 100 -6.16 15.52 15.08
N VAL A 101 -4.95 15.72 14.55
CA VAL A 101 -4.77 16.14 13.14
C VAL A 101 -5.18 15.02 12.18
N LEU A 102 -4.76 13.78 12.47
CA LEU A 102 -5.10 12.60 11.66
C LEU A 102 -6.62 12.36 11.62
N ASP A 103 -7.30 12.48 12.77
CA ASP A 103 -8.76 12.36 12.87
C ASP A 103 -9.48 13.45 12.06
N GLY A 104 -8.95 14.66 12.07
CA GLY A 104 -9.46 15.76 11.23
C GLY A 104 -9.37 15.43 9.74
N VAL A 105 -8.21 14.91 9.29
CA VAL A 105 -7.99 14.50 7.90
C VAL A 105 -8.89 13.31 7.53
N LEU A 106 -8.95 12.27 8.37
CA LEU A 106 -9.81 11.11 8.17
C LEU A 106 -11.28 11.52 8.07
N GLY A 107 -11.76 12.32 9.03
CA GLY A 107 -13.14 12.82 9.04
C GLY A 107 -13.47 13.66 7.79
N GLY A 108 -12.55 14.52 7.35
CA GLY A 108 -12.68 15.27 6.10
C GLY A 108 -12.83 14.36 4.87
N HIS A 109 -12.05 13.29 4.80
CA HIS A 109 -12.10 12.33 3.69
C HIS A 109 -13.36 11.46 3.72
N LEU A 110 -13.81 11.05 4.90
CA LEU A 110 -15.07 10.30 5.05
C LEU A 110 -16.28 11.12 4.60
N ARG A 111 -16.33 12.41 4.96
CA ARG A 111 -17.39 13.33 4.48
C ARG A 111 -17.39 13.50 2.95
N ARG A 112 -16.21 13.38 2.32
CA ARG A 112 -16.05 13.38 0.85
C ARG A 112 -16.31 12.02 0.20
N ASN A 113 -16.81 11.07 0.96
CA ASN A 113 -17.14 9.71 0.48
C ASN A 113 -15.94 8.88 0.00
N PHE A 114 -14.73 9.12 0.54
CA PHE A 114 -13.53 8.39 0.13
C PHE A 114 -13.45 6.98 0.72
N GLY A 115 -14.33 6.63 1.64
CA GLY A 115 -14.35 5.32 2.30
C GLY A 115 -13.27 5.11 3.35
N ASP A 116 -12.23 5.93 3.34
CA ASP A 116 -11.12 5.94 4.28
C ASP A 116 -10.27 7.20 4.09
N ILE A 117 -9.24 7.37 4.93
CA ILE A 117 -8.20 8.37 4.66
C ILE A 117 -7.61 8.14 3.27
N GLY A 118 -7.32 9.21 2.52
CA GLY A 118 -6.92 9.11 1.12
C GLY A 118 -5.47 8.69 0.91
N TYR A 119 -4.61 8.90 1.90
CA TYR A 119 -3.17 8.68 1.84
C TYR A 119 -2.78 7.33 2.45
N HIS A 120 -1.72 6.70 1.94
CA HIS A 120 -1.20 5.44 2.48
C HIS A 120 -0.30 5.66 3.70
N PHE A 121 0.49 6.73 3.68
CA PHE A 121 1.35 7.11 4.78
C PHE A 121 1.24 8.60 5.08
N LEU A 122 1.37 8.93 6.36
CA LEU A 122 1.42 10.31 6.83
C LEU A 122 2.69 10.50 7.65
N ILE A 123 3.32 11.69 7.53
CA ILE A 123 4.57 12.01 8.24
C ILE A 123 4.30 13.23 9.11
N ASP A 124 4.46 13.10 10.42
CA ASP A 124 4.25 14.19 11.36
C ASP A 124 5.50 15.10 11.47
N TYR A 125 5.35 16.20 12.18
CA TYR A 125 6.40 17.21 12.36
C TYR A 125 7.69 16.67 12.97
N THR A 126 7.61 15.58 13.75
CA THR A 126 8.76 14.92 14.40
C THR A 126 9.39 13.82 13.53
N GLY A 127 8.85 13.56 12.34
CA GLY A 127 9.33 12.53 11.42
C GLY A 127 8.79 11.13 11.68
N ARG A 128 7.81 10.95 12.59
CA ARG A 128 7.14 9.65 12.75
C ARG A 128 6.25 9.40 11.55
N VAL A 129 6.26 8.16 11.10
CA VAL A 129 5.40 7.71 10.01
C VAL A 129 4.15 7.05 10.59
N TRP A 130 3.00 7.40 10.04
CA TRP A 130 1.70 6.89 10.44
C TRP A 130 1.09 6.10 9.27
N GLU A 131 0.64 4.88 9.54
CA GLU A 131 -0.10 4.08 8.58
C GLU A 131 -1.48 4.69 8.37
N GLY A 132 -1.80 5.04 7.11
CA GLY A 132 -3.10 5.53 6.71
C GLY A 132 -3.96 4.45 6.08
N ARG A 133 -4.34 4.65 4.80
CA ARG A 133 -5.07 3.65 4.00
C ARG A 133 -4.20 2.43 3.77
N SER A 134 -4.80 1.25 3.94
CA SER A 134 -4.11 0.00 3.65
C SER A 134 -3.62 -0.04 2.20
N LEU A 135 -2.39 -0.54 2.01
CA LEU A 135 -1.79 -0.74 0.69
C LEU A 135 -2.53 -1.78 -0.17
N ALA A 136 -3.51 -2.50 0.41
CA ALA A 136 -4.42 -3.35 -0.37
C ALA A 136 -5.41 -2.56 -1.23
N TYR A 137 -5.51 -1.24 -1.03
CA TYR A 137 -6.45 -0.38 -1.75
C TYR A 137 -5.74 0.79 -2.42
N TRP A 138 -6.27 1.22 -3.55
CA TRP A 138 -5.82 2.47 -4.16
C TRP A 138 -6.06 3.65 -3.24
N GLY A 139 -5.20 4.63 -3.33
CA GLY A 139 -5.39 5.90 -2.65
C GLY A 139 -6.61 6.68 -3.15
N ALA A 140 -6.93 7.76 -2.47
CA ALA A 140 -7.88 8.78 -2.91
C ALA A 140 -7.26 10.15 -2.65
N HIS A 141 -6.17 10.47 -3.36
CA HIS A 141 -5.34 11.65 -3.12
C HIS A 141 -5.02 12.46 -4.38
N VAL A 142 -5.14 11.86 -5.60
CA VAL A 142 -4.99 12.58 -6.87
C VAL A 142 -6.11 12.17 -7.79
N SER A 143 -7.01 13.11 -8.13
CA SER A 143 -8.12 12.84 -9.03
C SER A 143 -7.63 12.34 -10.38
N GLY A 144 -8.16 11.22 -10.88
CA GLY A 144 -7.75 10.61 -12.15
C GLY A 144 -6.43 9.84 -12.11
N HIS A 145 -5.62 9.95 -11.05
CA HIS A 145 -4.26 9.35 -10.98
C HIS A 145 -4.04 8.52 -9.71
N ASN A 146 -5.09 7.94 -9.13
CA ASN A 146 -4.96 7.13 -7.91
C ASN A 146 -4.53 5.68 -8.17
N GLU A 147 -4.75 5.18 -9.39
CA GLU A 147 -4.36 3.83 -9.76
C GLU A 147 -2.85 3.66 -9.71
N ARG A 148 -2.39 2.62 -9.01
CA ARG A 148 -0.96 2.29 -8.85
C ARG A 148 -0.10 3.44 -8.30
N ASN A 149 -0.74 4.41 -7.64
CA ASN A 149 -0.13 5.61 -7.09
C ASN A 149 -0.13 5.56 -5.56
N LEU A 150 1.06 5.52 -4.96
CA LEU A 150 1.23 5.50 -3.53
C LEU A 150 1.26 6.94 -3.00
N GLY A 151 0.28 7.30 -2.17
CA GLY A 151 0.21 8.64 -1.59
C GLY A 151 0.91 8.73 -0.25
N ILE A 152 1.86 9.67 -0.14
CA ILE A 152 2.53 10.06 1.11
C ILE A 152 2.22 11.52 1.37
N VAL A 153 1.75 11.85 2.57
CA VAL A 153 1.46 13.22 2.96
C VAL A 153 2.28 13.64 4.16
N LEU A 154 2.84 14.83 4.13
CA LEU A 154 3.47 15.47 5.28
C LEU A 154 2.44 16.39 5.96
N LEU A 155 2.34 16.27 7.28
CA LEU A 155 1.41 17.10 8.07
C LEU A 155 1.94 18.53 8.15
N GLY A 156 1.19 19.47 7.56
CA GLY A 156 1.53 20.89 7.52
C GLY A 156 0.99 21.60 6.29
N ASN A 157 1.12 22.90 6.26
CA ASN A 157 0.85 23.75 5.10
C ASN A 157 2.15 24.35 4.57
N PHE A 158 2.76 23.68 3.60
CA PHE A 158 4.05 24.11 3.07
C PHE A 158 4.00 25.19 1.98
N GLU A 159 2.85 25.83 1.85
CA GLU A 159 2.76 27.18 1.29
C GLU A 159 3.13 28.26 2.34
N ARG A 160 2.95 27.97 3.64
CA ARG A 160 3.06 28.92 4.75
C ARG A 160 4.16 28.60 5.75
N GLN A 161 4.54 27.32 5.90
CA GLN A 161 5.60 26.84 6.79
C GLN A 161 6.64 26.03 6.02
N ARG A 162 7.86 25.97 6.55
CA ARG A 162 8.88 25.04 6.06
C ARG A 162 8.66 23.68 6.70
N PRO A 163 8.86 22.57 5.95
CA PRO A 163 8.91 21.26 6.57
C PRO A 163 10.09 21.19 7.56
N SER A 164 9.94 20.44 8.64
CA SER A 164 11.03 20.21 9.59
C SER A 164 12.11 19.32 8.96
N ALA A 165 13.32 19.36 9.49
CA ALA A 165 14.40 18.47 9.06
C ALA A 165 13.99 16.99 9.24
N ALA A 166 13.36 16.66 10.37
CA ALA A 166 12.86 15.31 10.66
C ALA A 166 11.80 14.84 9.65
N GLN A 167 10.89 15.73 9.23
CA GLN A 167 9.92 15.39 8.17
C GLN A 167 10.61 15.11 6.83
N LEU A 168 11.62 15.90 6.46
CA LEU A 168 12.35 15.71 5.20
C LEU A 168 13.14 14.41 5.22
N ASP A 169 13.84 14.11 6.31
CA ASP A 169 14.58 12.86 6.46
C ASP A 169 13.66 11.63 6.41
N ALA A 170 12.52 11.70 7.11
CA ALA A 170 11.53 10.64 7.08
C ALA A 170 10.91 10.47 5.69
N MET A 171 10.61 11.55 4.98
CA MET A 171 10.12 11.54 3.60
C MET A 171 11.09 10.83 2.66
N VAL A 172 12.37 11.22 2.70
CA VAL A 172 13.41 10.61 1.86
C VAL A 172 13.50 9.11 2.17
N LYS A 173 13.66 8.76 3.43
CA LYS A 173 13.83 7.37 3.88
C LYS A 173 12.61 6.51 3.53
N LEU A 174 11.41 6.97 3.81
CA LEU A 174 10.17 6.25 3.48
C LEU A 174 10.03 6.07 1.97
N THR A 175 10.26 7.12 1.19
CA THR A 175 10.18 7.07 -0.28
C THR A 175 11.15 6.04 -0.86
N HIS A 176 12.40 6.00 -0.38
CA HIS A 176 13.37 4.98 -0.80
C HIS A 176 12.93 3.57 -0.43
N LEU A 177 12.44 3.37 0.80
CA LEU A 177 11.96 2.07 1.26
C LEU A 177 10.82 1.54 0.38
N VAL A 178 9.77 2.35 0.15
CA VAL A 178 8.61 1.90 -0.64
C VAL A 178 8.95 1.78 -2.12
N ARG A 179 9.81 2.66 -2.65
CA ARG A 179 10.30 2.57 -4.02
C ARG A 179 11.02 1.23 -4.27
N HIS A 180 11.95 0.88 -3.39
CA HIS A 180 12.68 -0.38 -3.46
C HIS A 180 11.75 -1.59 -3.32
N GLN A 181 10.85 -1.58 -2.32
CA GLN A 181 9.92 -2.68 -2.05
C GLN A 181 8.99 -2.97 -3.24
N TYR A 182 8.48 -1.94 -3.90
CA TYR A 182 7.54 -2.08 -5.01
C TYR A 182 8.18 -1.97 -6.38
N ARG A 183 9.50 -1.83 -6.44
CA ARG A 183 10.26 -1.63 -7.69
C ARG A 183 9.70 -0.48 -8.51
N ILE A 184 9.37 0.63 -7.85
CA ILE A 184 8.88 1.84 -8.52
C ILE A 184 10.04 2.45 -9.31
N PRO A 185 9.87 2.74 -10.62
CA PRO A 185 10.94 3.28 -11.44
C PRO A 185 11.51 4.60 -10.92
N GLN A 186 12.77 4.86 -11.22
CA GLN A 186 13.35 6.19 -11.04
C GLN A 186 12.58 7.20 -11.88
N GLY A 187 12.44 8.43 -11.40
CA GLY A 187 11.67 9.46 -12.10
C GLY A 187 10.15 9.36 -11.91
N SER A 188 9.68 8.41 -11.07
CA SER A 188 8.23 8.22 -10.81
C SER A 188 7.79 8.73 -9.43
N ILE A 189 8.45 9.78 -8.93
CA ILE A 189 8.11 10.48 -7.68
C ILE A 189 7.62 11.87 -8.04
N TYR A 190 6.39 12.18 -7.69
CA TYR A 190 5.70 13.43 -8.08
C TYR A 190 5.27 14.24 -6.87
N GLY A 191 5.20 15.55 -7.01
CA GLY A 191 4.32 16.39 -6.20
C GLY A 191 2.91 16.33 -6.76
N HIS A 192 1.89 16.59 -5.95
CA HIS A 192 0.51 16.60 -6.46
C HIS A 192 0.33 17.62 -7.61
N ILE A 193 1.05 18.72 -7.58
CA ILE A 193 1.04 19.75 -8.64
C ILE A 193 1.46 19.22 -10.03
N ASP A 194 2.26 18.15 -10.08
CA ASP A 194 2.70 17.54 -11.34
C ASP A 194 1.58 16.74 -12.02
N LEU A 195 0.52 16.39 -11.28
CA LEU A 195 -0.56 15.51 -11.73
C LEU A 195 -1.94 16.17 -11.68
N GLY A 196 -2.03 17.43 -11.25
CA GLY A 196 -3.30 18.13 -11.14
C GLY A 196 -3.15 19.62 -10.85
N GLN A 197 -4.22 20.38 -11.03
CA GLN A 197 -4.26 21.83 -10.75
C GLN A 197 -4.36 22.08 -9.23
N THR A 198 -3.23 22.26 -8.58
CA THR A 198 -3.16 22.47 -7.13
C THR A 198 -1.84 23.15 -6.74
N LEU A 199 -1.77 23.75 -5.56
CA LEU A 199 -0.52 24.22 -4.95
C LEU A 199 0.19 23.13 -4.13
N CYS A 200 -0.44 21.96 -3.93
CA CYS A 200 0.12 20.85 -3.20
C CYS A 200 1.31 20.25 -3.97
N PRO A 201 2.44 19.99 -3.34
CA PRO A 201 2.73 19.90 -1.91
C PRO A 201 3.19 21.21 -1.23
N GLY A 202 3.11 22.34 -1.90
CA GLY A 202 3.47 23.64 -1.38
C GLY A 202 4.88 24.07 -1.76
N ARG A 203 5.07 25.41 -1.90
CA ARG A 203 6.32 26.04 -2.41
C ARG A 203 7.60 25.64 -1.65
N TYR A 204 7.49 25.33 -0.35
CA TYR A 204 8.65 24.96 0.45
C TYR A 204 8.99 23.46 0.39
N LEU A 205 7.99 22.60 0.07
CA LEU A 205 8.22 21.16 -0.05
C LEU A 205 8.50 20.74 -1.51
N TYR A 206 7.84 21.36 -2.49
CA TYR A 206 7.93 20.93 -3.89
C TYR A 206 9.37 20.86 -4.45
N PRO A 207 10.28 21.84 -4.20
CA PRO A 207 11.66 21.71 -4.68
C PRO A 207 12.42 20.51 -4.08
N LYS A 208 12.03 20.06 -2.88
CA LYS A 208 12.59 18.86 -2.25
C LYS A 208 12.10 17.57 -2.92
N VAL A 209 10.82 17.57 -3.34
CA VAL A 209 10.23 16.47 -4.11
C VAL A 209 10.90 16.34 -5.47
N GLN A 210 11.09 17.44 -6.19
CA GLN A 210 11.80 17.45 -7.48
C GLN A 210 13.22 16.89 -7.36
N ARG A 211 13.97 17.35 -6.34
CA ARG A 211 15.32 16.82 -6.09
C ARG A 211 15.31 15.33 -5.75
N LEU A 212 14.34 14.89 -4.95
CA LEU A 212 14.19 13.46 -4.62
C LEU A 212 13.92 12.61 -5.86
N ASN A 213 13.09 13.10 -6.77
CA ASN A 213 12.77 12.42 -8.03
C ASN A 213 14.00 12.27 -8.96
N GLN A 214 14.92 13.22 -8.91
CA GLN A 214 16.16 13.19 -9.72
C GLN A 214 17.22 12.24 -9.15
N LEU A 215 17.25 12.08 -7.82
CA LEU A 215 18.29 11.34 -7.09
C LEU A 215 17.87 9.92 -6.70
N ALA A 216 16.60 9.62 -6.80
CA ALA A 216 16.00 8.37 -6.28
C ALA A 216 16.15 7.16 -7.24
#